data_35b11f4692eb70114f53d589df17da51
#
_entry.id   35b11f4692eb70114f53d589df17da51
#
_cell.length_a   1.000
_cell.length_b   1.000
_cell.length_c   1.000
_cell.angle_alpha   90.00
_cell.angle_beta   90.00
_cell.angle_gamma   90.00
#
_symmetry.space_group_name_H-M   'P 1'
#
loop_
_entity.id
_entity.type
_entity.pdbx_description
1 polymer ?
#
loop_
_entity_poly.entity_id
_entity_poly.type
_entity_poly.pdbx_seq_one_letter_code
_entity_poly.pdbx_strand_id
1 'polypeptide(L)'
;AEELLLTEPIKNLCARFNHQIPVTVVQGAKGSGKTFLYRQLIEKKNWNSFFSEITHKKISKENGYFIPVLAPQNISQIQTVLGQCIDCFNAALPFADVSQSIYSDNSYRLDLKANKEIDWMNFWEQLFVNSVNKEFTSFAQLNEKEEEKTVIFLIDGLEEILKAVSSNKNQQKAIEVLCQGVLNTISARYENIGLIIFIRSDMAQNAITVNYEQFRQSFAYAELKWSSAEALKLAVWLVSHANSDFYRESIPIENASQEIIDKYLEELWGLKLGKKDSNEAYSSRWILAALSDFNGQLQARDIIRFLKYAAG
;
A
#
# COMPACT_ATOMS: atom_id res chain seq x y z
N ALA A 1 0.95 14.21 -11.44
CA ALA A 1 0.75 13.03 -10.59
C ALA A 1 1.30 11.83 -11.34
N GLU A 2 2.06 10.96 -10.67
CA GLU A 2 2.43 9.69 -11.27
C GLU A 2 1.13 8.88 -11.43
N GLU A 3 0.83 8.43 -12.65
CA GLU A 3 -0.33 7.60 -12.89
C GLU A 3 -0.14 6.25 -12.19
N LEU A 4 -1.23 5.64 -11.74
CA LEU A 4 -1.24 4.35 -11.07
C LEU A 4 -1.67 3.27 -12.05
N LEU A 5 -0.84 2.25 -12.28
CA LEU A 5 -1.27 1.06 -13.00
C LEU A 5 -2.31 0.30 -12.17
N LEU A 6 -3.52 0.16 -12.71
CA LEU A 6 -4.65 -0.48 -12.02
C LEU A 6 -4.52 -2.01 -12.04
N THR A 7 -3.93 -2.55 -10.99
CA THR A 7 -3.85 -4.00 -10.74
C THR A 7 -5.12 -4.53 -10.07
N GLU A 8 -5.33 -5.85 -10.14
CA GLU A 8 -6.50 -6.48 -9.51
C GLU A 8 -6.64 -6.20 -8.01
N PRO A 9 -5.58 -6.22 -7.17
CA PRO A 9 -5.71 -5.86 -5.76
C PRO A 9 -6.23 -4.44 -5.53
N ILE A 10 -5.86 -3.47 -6.37
CA ILE A 10 -6.32 -2.08 -6.25
C ILE A 10 -7.79 -1.97 -6.64
N LYS A 11 -8.21 -2.64 -7.72
CA LYS A 11 -9.62 -2.71 -8.14
C LYS A 11 -10.48 -3.37 -7.07
N ASN A 12 -10.01 -4.48 -6.50
CA ASN A 12 -10.71 -5.22 -5.44
C ASN A 12 -10.81 -4.40 -4.14
N LEU A 13 -9.77 -3.65 -3.78
CA LEU A 13 -9.79 -2.73 -2.65
C LEU A 13 -10.90 -1.67 -2.82
N CYS A 14 -10.96 -1.02 -3.98
CA CYS A 14 -12.02 -0.06 -4.29
C CYS A 14 -13.40 -0.71 -4.34
N ALA A 15 -13.56 -1.88 -4.94
CA ALA A 15 -14.83 -2.59 -5.02
C ALA A 15 -15.39 -2.94 -3.64
N ARG A 16 -14.50 -3.36 -2.72
CA ARG A 16 -14.90 -3.73 -1.35
C ARG A 16 -15.35 -2.53 -0.51
N PHE A 17 -14.71 -1.38 -0.69
CA PHE A 17 -14.96 -0.17 0.10
C PHE A 17 -15.67 0.93 -0.69
N ASN A 18 -16.61 0.55 -1.57
CA ASN A 18 -17.39 1.46 -2.40
C ASN A 18 -18.50 2.22 -1.62
N HIS A 19 -18.87 1.77 -0.43
CA HIS A 19 -19.92 2.36 0.41
C HIS A 19 -19.47 2.68 1.84
N GLN A 20 -18.21 2.38 2.18
CA GLN A 20 -17.67 2.57 3.53
C GLN A 20 -16.20 2.93 3.46
N ILE A 21 -15.68 3.51 4.53
CA ILE A 21 -14.25 3.77 4.66
C ILE A 21 -13.47 2.47 4.87
N PRO A 22 -12.23 2.37 4.36
CA PRO A 22 -11.45 1.15 4.49
C PRO A 22 -10.95 0.91 5.92
N VAL A 23 -11.18 -0.32 6.39
CA VAL A 23 -10.50 -0.91 7.55
C VAL A 23 -9.89 -2.22 7.08
N THR A 24 -8.60 -2.21 6.77
CA THR A 24 -7.97 -3.31 6.04
C THR A 24 -6.46 -3.42 6.25
N VAL A 25 -5.93 -4.57 5.83
CA VAL A 25 -4.49 -4.84 5.73
C VAL A 25 -4.12 -5.06 4.28
N VAL A 26 -3.15 -4.32 3.78
CA VAL A 26 -2.54 -4.49 2.47
C VAL A 26 -1.24 -5.28 2.66
N GLN A 27 -1.28 -6.55 2.31
CA GLN A 27 -0.13 -7.45 2.41
C GLN A 27 0.66 -7.50 1.11
N GLY A 28 1.93 -7.85 1.20
CA GLY A 28 2.74 -8.14 0.02
C GLY A 28 4.21 -8.35 0.36
N ALA A 29 4.93 -9.04 -0.50
CA ALA A 29 6.35 -9.26 -0.35
C ALA A 29 7.14 -7.94 -0.41
N LYS A 30 8.42 -7.99 -0.06
CA LYS A 30 9.32 -6.83 -0.22
C LYS A 30 9.46 -6.48 -1.71
N GLY A 31 9.10 -5.26 -2.07
CA GLY A 31 9.16 -4.79 -3.48
C GLY A 31 7.86 -4.99 -4.27
N SER A 32 6.77 -5.44 -3.64
CA SER A 32 5.46 -5.63 -4.30
C SER A 32 4.74 -4.33 -4.68
N GLY A 33 5.15 -3.17 -4.14
CA GLY A 33 4.53 -1.87 -4.44
C GLY A 33 3.70 -1.28 -3.28
N LYS A 34 3.78 -1.84 -2.04
CA LYS A 34 3.05 -1.32 -0.86
C LYS A 34 3.28 0.17 -0.64
N THR A 35 4.53 0.59 -0.54
CA THR A 35 4.90 1.99 -0.32
C THR A 35 4.51 2.89 -1.49
N PHE A 36 4.50 2.37 -2.71
CA PHE A 36 3.98 3.10 -3.87
C PHE A 36 2.47 3.36 -3.73
N LEU A 37 1.68 2.35 -3.36
CA LEU A 37 0.24 2.51 -3.10
C LEU A 37 -0.02 3.45 -1.91
N TYR A 38 0.74 3.31 -0.81
CA TYR A 38 0.68 4.24 0.31
C TYR A 38 0.88 5.69 -0.14
N ARG A 39 1.92 5.95 -0.97
CA ARG A 39 2.20 7.27 -1.53
C ARG A 39 1.03 7.77 -2.39
N GLN A 40 0.46 6.93 -3.24
CA GLN A 40 -0.71 7.30 -4.05
C GLN A 40 -1.91 7.72 -3.19
N LEU A 41 -2.18 7.02 -2.07
CA LEU A 41 -3.23 7.42 -1.15
C LEU A 41 -2.98 8.81 -0.56
N ILE A 42 -1.80 9.06 0.00
CA ILE A 42 -1.51 10.37 0.62
C ILE A 42 -1.49 11.52 -0.39
N GLU A 43 -1.10 11.29 -1.65
CA GLU A 43 -1.17 12.27 -2.74
C GLU A 43 -2.62 12.68 -3.05
N LYS A 44 -3.58 11.75 -2.93
CA LYS A 44 -5.01 12.00 -3.10
C LYS A 44 -5.67 12.61 -1.86
N LYS A 45 -5.00 12.60 -0.70
CA LYS A 45 -5.40 13.27 0.56
C LYS A 45 -6.63 12.67 1.24
N ASN A 46 -7.55 12.06 0.51
CA ASN A 46 -8.74 11.39 1.05
C ASN A 46 -9.18 10.22 0.17
N TRP A 47 -9.98 9.32 0.77
CA TRP A 47 -10.48 8.12 0.13
C TRP A 47 -11.37 8.40 -1.08
N ASN A 48 -12.26 9.39 -0.99
CA ASN A 48 -13.17 9.70 -2.08
C ASN A 48 -12.43 10.16 -3.34
N SER A 49 -11.38 10.96 -3.18
CA SER A 49 -10.53 11.39 -4.30
C SER A 49 -9.81 10.22 -4.94
N PHE A 50 -9.21 9.34 -4.12
CA PHE A 50 -8.57 8.11 -4.60
C PHE A 50 -9.57 7.20 -5.32
N PHE A 51 -10.69 6.88 -4.67
CA PHE A 51 -11.73 6.02 -5.22
C PHE A 51 -12.31 6.56 -6.54
N SER A 52 -12.62 7.86 -6.59
CA SER A 52 -13.21 8.49 -7.78
C SER A 52 -12.28 8.45 -8.98
N GLU A 53 -10.98 8.60 -8.76
CA GLU A 53 -9.98 8.51 -9.83
C GLU A 53 -9.87 7.09 -10.37
N ILE A 54 -9.88 6.08 -9.48
CA ILE A 54 -9.77 4.68 -9.88
C ILE A 54 -11.02 4.16 -10.58
N THR A 55 -12.20 4.52 -10.08
CA THR A 55 -13.46 3.90 -10.49
C THR A 55 -14.29 4.78 -11.43
N HIS A 56 -13.92 6.05 -11.60
CA HIS A 56 -14.71 7.09 -12.25
C HIS A 56 -16.13 7.26 -11.67
N LYS A 57 -16.32 6.86 -10.40
CA LYS A 57 -17.58 6.97 -9.66
C LYS A 57 -17.39 7.85 -8.43
N LYS A 58 -18.45 8.48 -7.97
CA LYS A 58 -18.47 9.22 -6.71
C LYS A 58 -19.04 8.34 -5.60
N ILE A 59 -18.43 8.39 -4.42
CA ILE A 59 -19.01 7.80 -3.21
C ILE A 59 -19.97 8.83 -2.60
N SER A 60 -21.10 8.34 -2.11
CA SER A 60 -22.15 9.19 -1.50
C SER A 60 -21.83 9.62 -0.07
N LYS A 61 -20.93 8.93 0.62
CA LYS A 61 -20.46 9.26 1.99
C LYS A 61 -19.23 10.15 1.95
N GLU A 62 -19.00 10.86 3.03
CA GLU A 62 -18.02 11.91 3.18
C GLU A 62 -16.56 11.50 3.05
N ASN A 63 -15.72 12.48 2.75
CA ASN A 63 -14.29 12.36 2.51
C ASN A 63 -13.57 11.72 3.70
N GLY A 64 -13.15 10.45 3.59
CA GLY A 64 -12.24 9.83 4.54
C GLY A 64 -10.83 10.43 4.38
N TYR A 65 -10.49 11.39 5.25
CA TYR A 65 -9.18 12.05 5.21
C TYR A 65 -8.07 11.14 5.70
N PHE A 66 -6.96 11.08 4.97
CA PHE A 66 -5.82 10.27 5.36
C PHE A 66 -4.94 10.95 6.40
N ILE A 67 -4.60 10.20 7.44
CA ILE A 67 -3.56 10.56 8.41
C ILE A 67 -2.41 9.58 8.32
N PRO A 68 -1.23 10.03 7.89
CA PRO A 68 -0.02 9.21 7.89
C PRO A 68 0.51 9.08 9.32
N VAL A 69 0.22 7.96 9.99
CA VAL A 69 0.68 7.69 11.37
C VAL A 69 2.13 7.22 11.39
N LEU A 70 2.48 6.31 10.49
CA LEU A 70 3.85 5.86 10.22
C LEU A 70 4.10 5.89 8.71
N ALA A 71 5.32 6.26 8.33
CA ALA A 71 5.77 6.32 6.95
C ALA A 71 7.20 5.77 6.83
N PRO A 72 7.57 5.16 5.68
CA PRO A 72 8.94 4.71 5.43
C PRO A 72 9.94 5.86 5.46
N GLN A 73 11.10 5.63 6.07
CA GLN A 73 12.13 6.68 6.25
C GLN A 73 12.88 7.03 4.94
N ASN A 74 12.95 6.10 4.00
CA ASN A 74 13.81 6.20 2.81
C ASN A 74 13.22 6.98 1.63
N ILE A 75 12.15 7.76 1.82
CA ILE A 75 11.50 8.47 0.72
C ILE A 75 11.67 9.97 0.90
N SER A 76 12.81 10.51 0.43
CA SER A 76 13.10 11.95 0.50
C SER A 76 12.03 12.84 -0.18
N GLN A 77 11.34 12.32 -1.19
CA GLN A 77 10.27 13.03 -1.90
C GLN A 77 8.91 12.95 -1.17
N ILE A 78 8.74 12.02 -0.24
CA ILE A 78 7.46 11.83 0.45
C ILE A 78 7.17 12.95 1.45
N GLN A 79 8.18 13.65 1.98
CA GLN A 79 7.99 14.70 2.99
C GLN A 79 7.08 15.83 2.50
N THR A 80 7.27 16.28 1.26
CA THR A 80 6.40 17.31 0.68
C THR A 80 4.96 16.82 0.53
N VAL A 81 4.77 15.58 0.08
CA VAL A 81 3.44 14.98 -0.10
C VAL A 81 2.77 14.75 1.24
N LEU A 82 3.51 14.27 2.24
CA LEU A 82 3.05 14.11 3.62
C LEU A 82 2.61 15.45 4.21
N GLY A 83 3.42 16.51 4.05
CA GLY A 83 3.06 17.86 4.49
C GLY A 83 1.75 18.34 3.86
N GLN A 84 1.61 18.23 2.55
CA GLN A 84 0.37 18.61 1.84
C GLN A 84 -0.86 17.80 2.27
N CYS A 85 -0.68 16.52 2.60
CA CYS A 85 -1.75 15.66 3.12
C CYS A 85 -2.19 16.13 4.51
N ILE A 86 -1.23 16.41 5.41
CA ILE A 86 -1.46 16.91 6.76
C ILE A 86 -2.12 18.30 6.74
N ASP A 87 -1.64 19.20 5.90
CA ASP A 87 -2.22 20.55 5.74
C ASP A 87 -3.68 20.46 5.27
N CYS A 88 -3.99 19.57 4.34
CA CYS A 88 -5.35 19.32 3.88
C CYS A 88 -6.23 18.77 5.00
N PHE A 89 -5.70 17.85 5.81
CA PHE A 89 -6.39 17.27 6.94
C PHE A 89 -6.69 18.34 8.02
N ASN A 90 -5.68 19.11 8.44
CA ASN A 90 -5.84 20.18 9.42
C ASN A 90 -6.84 21.26 8.95
N ALA A 91 -6.82 21.60 7.66
CA ALA A 91 -7.79 22.54 7.10
C ALA A 91 -9.23 22.00 7.07
N ALA A 92 -9.39 20.69 6.91
CA ALA A 92 -10.69 20.04 6.87
C ALA A 92 -11.31 19.80 8.24
N LEU A 93 -10.48 19.58 9.26
CA LEU A 93 -10.89 19.19 10.62
C LEU A 93 -10.43 20.25 11.63
N PRO A 94 -11.31 21.16 12.05
CA PRO A 94 -10.93 22.31 12.91
C PRO A 94 -10.33 21.94 14.28
N PHE A 95 -10.60 20.71 14.76
CA PHE A 95 -10.05 20.21 16.02
C PHE A 95 -8.72 19.47 15.83
N ALA A 96 -8.27 19.23 14.59
CA ALA A 96 -7.00 18.56 14.35
C ALA A 96 -5.82 19.52 14.57
N ASP A 97 -4.77 18.98 15.17
CA ASP A 97 -3.48 19.67 15.39
C ASP A 97 -2.35 18.70 15.04
N VAL A 98 -2.24 18.37 13.75
CA VAL A 98 -1.25 17.42 13.25
C VAL A 98 -0.02 18.17 12.74
N SER A 99 1.13 17.93 13.34
CA SER A 99 2.40 18.48 12.89
C SER A 99 3.03 17.63 11.78
N GLN A 100 3.85 18.23 10.93
CA GLN A 100 4.57 17.53 9.88
C GLN A 100 5.59 16.51 10.40
N SER A 101 5.98 16.59 11.67
CA SER A 101 6.87 15.63 12.31
C SER A 101 6.15 14.38 12.85
N ILE A 102 4.84 14.31 12.76
CA ILE A 102 4.04 13.28 13.43
C ILE A 102 4.52 11.85 13.16
N TYR A 103 4.85 11.53 11.91
CA TYR A 103 5.31 10.20 11.55
C TYR A 103 6.70 9.86 12.12
N SER A 104 7.62 10.85 12.25
CA SER A 104 8.93 10.64 12.86
C SER A 104 8.81 10.53 14.38
N ASP A 105 7.95 11.33 15.00
CA ASP A 105 7.66 11.27 16.43
C ASP A 105 7.04 9.91 16.80
N ASN A 106 6.08 9.43 16.00
CA ASN A 106 5.46 8.12 16.19
C ASN A 106 6.43 6.98 15.97
N SER A 107 7.30 7.07 14.95
CA SER A 107 8.35 6.07 14.69
C SER A 107 9.30 5.97 15.89
N TYR A 108 9.72 7.10 16.44
CA TYR A 108 10.56 7.16 17.65
C TYR A 108 9.84 6.57 18.87
N ARG A 109 8.56 6.91 19.10
CA ARG A 109 7.76 6.36 20.20
C ARG A 109 7.61 4.84 20.09
N LEU A 110 7.37 4.31 18.89
CA LEU A 110 7.28 2.87 18.65
C LEU A 110 8.63 2.17 18.90
N ASP A 111 9.72 2.73 18.41
CA ASP A 111 11.08 2.19 18.61
C ASP A 111 11.44 2.11 20.11
N LEU A 112 11.17 3.14 20.88
CA LEU A 112 11.38 3.14 22.33
C LEU A 112 10.63 2.04 23.09
N LYS A 113 9.51 1.57 22.54
CA LYS A 113 8.63 0.55 23.15
C LYS A 113 8.82 -0.85 22.55
N ALA A 114 9.43 -0.94 21.38
CA ALA A 114 9.52 -2.17 20.57
C ALA A 114 10.08 -3.40 21.30
N ASN A 115 10.94 -3.19 22.30
CA ASN A 115 11.56 -4.26 23.08
C ASN A 115 11.06 -4.33 24.52
N LYS A 116 9.97 -3.65 24.86
CA LYS A 116 9.39 -3.61 26.21
C LYS A 116 8.07 -4.34 26.25
N GLU A 117 7.80 -5.05 27.32
CA GLU A 117 6.48 -5.59 27.60
C GLU A 117 5.55 -4.45 28.03
N ILE A 118 4.51 -4.20 27.23
CA ILE A 118 3.55 -3.13 27.44
C ILE A 118 2.15 -3.56 27.02
N ASP A 119 1.16 -2.78 27.40
CA ASP A 119 -0.18 -2.87 26.84
C ASP A 119 -0.17 -2.30 25.41
N TRP A 120 -0.01 -3.19 24.41
CA TRP A 120 0.03 -2.80 23.01
C TRP A 120 -1.30 -2.26 22.48
N MET A 121 -2.44 -2.69 23.04
CA MET A 121 -3.73 -2.16 22.65
C MET A 121 -3.87 -0.69 22.98
N ASN A 122 -3.58 -0.35 24.24
CA ASN A 122 -3.57 1.03 24.71
C ASN A 122 -2.51 1.87 24.01
N PHE A 123 -1.31 1.31 23.77
CA PHE A 123 -0.25 2.02 23.05
C PHE A 123 -0.68 2.43 21.65
N TRP A 124 -1.25 1.50 20.86
CA TRP A 124 -1.71 1.80 19.50
C TRP A 124 -2.87 2.79 19.50
N GLU A 125 -3.87 2.61 20.36
CA GLU A 125 -4.98 3.57 20.47
C GLU A 125 -4.45 4.98 20.76
N GLN A 126 -3.58 5.13 21.75
CA GLN A 126 -2.96 6.42 22.06
C GLN A 126 -2.12 6.97 20.92
N LEU A 127 -1.39 6.13 20.20
CA LEU A 127 -0.61 6.56 19.04
C LEU A 127 -1.51 7.15 17.95
N PHE A 128 -2.63 6.48 17.64
CA PHE A 128 -3.57 6.92 16.63
C PHE A 128 -4.29 8.22 17.02
N VAL A 129 -4.92 8.25 18.20
CA VAL A 129 -5.70 9.43 18.61
C VAL A 129 -4.82 10.66 18.81
N ASN A 130 -3.61 10.50 19.37
CA ASN A 130 -2.63 11.57 19.49
C ASN A 130 -2.07 12.05 18.13
N SER A 131 -2.19 11.22 17.09
CA SER A 131 -1.83 11.65 15.72
C SER A 131 -2.85 12.61 15.11
N VAL A 132 -4.04 12.70 15.70
CA VAL A 132 -5.06 13.69 15.32
C VAL A 132 -4.95 14.93 16.20
N ASN A 133 -5.00 14.73 17.50
CA ASN A 133 -4.84 15.77 18.51
C ASN A 133 -4.41 15.13 19.84
N LYS A 134 -3.41 15.72 20.48
CA LYS A 134 -2.84 15.23 21.76
C LYS A 134 -3.83 15.24 22.92
N GLU A 135 -4.93 15.97 22.81
CA GLU A 135 -5.99 16.02 23.83
C GLU A 135 -6.91 14.79 23.76
N PHE A 136 -6.91 14.04 22.67
CA PHE A 136 -7.73 12.85 22.56
C PHE A 136 -7.13 11.68 23.34
N THR A 137 -8.00 10.97 24.04
CA THR A 137 -7.63 9.85 24.93
C THR A 137 -8.15 8.49 24.47
N SER A 138 -9.09 8.45 23.51
CA SER A 138 -9.66 7.20 23.00
C SER A 138 -10.25 7.34 21.60
N PHE A 139 -10.41 6.21 20.91
CA PHE A 139 -11.17 6.15 19.64
C PHE A 139 -12.63 6.58 19.81
N ALA A 140 -13.25 6.29 20.97
CA ALA A 140 -14.63 6.70 21.23
C ALA A 140 -14.74 8.23 21.19
N GLN A 141 -13.85 8.93 21.88
CA GLN A 141 -13.82 10.40 21.89
C GLN A 141 -13.57 10.97 20.49
N LEU A 142 -12.68 10.36 19.71
CA LEU A 142 -12.43 10.79 18.34
C LEU A 142 -13.69 10.55 17.47
N ASN A 143 -14.33 9.39 17.58
CA ASN A 143 -15.50 9.03 16.79
C ASN A 143 -16.72 9.93 17.08
N GLU A 144 -16.92 10.37 18.32
CA GLU A 144 -17.97 11.31 18.72
C GLU A 144 -17.78 12.72 18.13
N LYS A 145 -16.54 13.17 17.96
CA LYS A 145 -16.23 14.47 17.35
C LYS A 145 -16.45 14.51 15.84
N GLU A 146 -16.54 13.33 15.22
CA GLU A 146 -16.54 13.15 13.76
C GLU A 146 -17.91 12.77 13.21
N GLU A 147 -19.02 13.32 13.75
CA GLU A 147 -20.37 13.00 13.27
C GLU A 147 -20.56 13.23 11.75
N GLU A 148 -19.74 14.09 11.14
CA GLU A 148 -19.84 14.45 9.72
C GLU A 148 -18.59 14.14 8.88
N LYS A 149 -17.43 13.79 9.47
CA LYS A 149 -16.17 13.60 8.72
C LYS A 149 -15.43 12.37 9.20
N THR A 150 -14.89 11.64 8.26
CA THR A 150 -14.21 10.38 8.52
C THR A 150 -12.68 10.51 8.41
N VAL A 151 -11.99 9.80 9.28
CA VAL A 151 -10.53 9.76 9.38
C VAL A 151 -10.04 8.38 9.01
N ILE A 152 -9.00 8.28 8.20
CA ILE A 152 -8.36 7.00 7.84
C ILE A 152 -6.89 7.05 8.20
N PHE A 153 -6.51 6.27 9.18
CA PHE A 153 -5.13 6.12 9.59
C PHE A 153 -4.34 5.25 8.59
N LEU A 154 -3.15 5.70 8.23
CA LEU A 154 -2.25 4.97 7.35
C LEU A 154 -0.97 4.58 8.09
N ILE A 155 -0.60 3.30 7.97
CA ILE A 155 0.65 2.77 8.51
C ILE A 155 1.44 2.09 7.40
N ASP A 156 2.67 2.54 7.15
CA ASP A 156 3.69 1.85 6.35
C ASP A 156 5.06 1.97 7.04
N GLY A 157 6.03 1.13 6.69
CA GLY A 157 7.39 1.18 7.21
C GLY A 157 7.61 0.48 8.57
N LEU A 158 6.69 -0.37 9.02
CA LEU A 158 6.84 -1.14 10.27
C LEU A 158 8.15 -1.95 10.31
N GLU A 159 8.62 -2.45 9.17
CA GLU A 159 9.87 -3.20 9.05
C GLU A 159 11.14 -2.39 9.34
N GLU A 160 11.07 -1.08 9.26
CA GLU A 160 12.19 -0.19 9.56
C GLU A 160 12.38 0.01 11.06
N ILE A 161 11.31 -0.18 11.83
CA ILE A 161 11.26 0.01 13.29
C ILE A 161 11.31 -1.35 14.00
N LEU A 162 10.42 -2.28 13.63
CA LEU A 162 10.30 -3.59 14.23
C LEU A 162 11.18 -4.62 13.49
N LYS A 163 12.51 -4.48 13.60
CA LYS A 163 13.50 -5.23 12.81
C LYS A 163 13.70 -6.68 13.28
N ALA A 164 13.30 -7.01 14.51
CA ALA A 164 13.53 -8.31 15.14
C ALA A 164 12.24 -9.14 15.29
N VAL A 165 11.23 -8.92 14.47
CA VAL A 165 9.92 -9.61 14.57
C VAL A 165 10.07 -11.14 14.50
N SER A 166 11.04 -11.67 13.74
CA SER A 166 11.26 -13.12 13.67
C SER A 166 11.72 -13.76 15.00
N SER A 167 12.28 -12.99 15.93
CA SER A 167 12.88 -13.48 17.17
C SER A 167 12.40 -12.76 18.44
N ASN A 168 11.77 -11.60 18.33
CA ASN A 168 11.36 -10.79 19.48
C ASN A 168 9.85 -10.87 19.70
N LYS A 169 9.43 -11.51 20.79
CA LYS A 169 8.02 -11.71 21.15
C LYS A 169 7.24 -10.41 21.35
N ASN A 170 7.88 -9.36 21.86
CA ASN A 170 7.22 -8.07 22.06
C ASN A 170 6.91 -7.40 20.73
N GLN A 171 7.84 -7.48 19.74
CA GLN A 171 7.60 -6.99 18.39
C GLN A 171 6.53 -7.81 17.66
N GLN A 172 6.52 -9.14 17.84
CA GLN A 172 5.43 -9.99 17.34
C GLN A 172 4.09 -9.55 17.92
N LYS A 173 4.03 -9.37 19.25
CA LYS A 173 2.81 -8.95 19.94
C LYS A 173 2.33 -7.56 19.51
N ALA A 174 3.24 -6.63 19.27
CA ALA A 174 2.90 -5.30 18.74
C ALA A 174 2.14 -5.40 17.40
N ILE A 175 2.64 -6.22 16.48
CA ILE A 175 2.01 -6.42 15.15
C ILE A 175 0.71 -7.23 15.27
N GLU A 176 0.70 -8.30 16.05
CA GLU A 176 -0.50 -9.11 16.28
C GLU A 176 -1.64 -8.24 16.81
N VAL A 177 -1.38 -7.43 17.85
CA VAL A 177 -2.39 -6.54 18.43
C VAL A 177 -2.83 -5.46 17.44
N LEU A 178 -1.92 -4.90 16.65
CA LEU A 178 -2.28 -3.94 15.62
C LEU A 178 -3.21 -4.56 14.57
N CYS A 179 -2.82 -5.71 14.01
CA CYS A 179 -3.52 -6.32 12.87
C CYS A 179 -4.79 -7.08 13.26
N GLN A 180 -4.92 -7.53 14.49
CA GLN A 180 -6.10 -8.28 14.95
C GLN A 180 -6.87 -7.51 16.04
N GLY A 181 -6.21 -6.96 17.05
CA GLY A 181 -6.86 -6.26 18.14
C GLY A 181 -7.45 -4.91 17.71
N VAL A 182 -6.58 -3.99 17.31
CA VAL A 182 -6.96 -2.62 16.94
C VAL A 182 -7.85 -2.61 15.70
N LEU A 183 -7.46 -3.32 14.64
CA LEU A 183 -8.20 -3.36 13.39
C LEU A 183 -9.62 -3.90 13.60
N ASN A 184 -9.79 -4.99 14.36
CA ASN A 184 -11.10 -5.54 14.66
C ASN A 184 -11.93 -4.60 15.55
N THR A 185 -11.29 -3.90 16.50
CA THR A 185 -11.97 -2.92 17.36
C THR A 185 -12.51 -1.75 16.54
N ILE A 186 -11.70 -1.21 15.63
CA ILE A 186 -12.14 -0.14 14.72
C ILE A 186 -13.28 -0.64 13.85
N SER A 187 -13.11 -1.76 13.17
CA SER A 187 -14.11 -2.31 12.25
C SER A 187 -15.46 -2.63 12.91
N ALA A 188 -15.45 -3.05 14.19
CA ALA A 188 -16.66 -3.46 14.89
C ALA A 188 -17.41 -2.32 15.58
N ARG A 189 -16.72 -1.20 15.90
CA ARG A 189 -17.28 -0.19 16.82
C ARG A 189 -17.35 1.22 16.27
N TYR A 190 -16.55 1.55 15.23
CA TYR A 190 -16.39 2.95 14.80
C TYR A 190 -16.64 3.08 13.31
N GLU A 191 -17.68 3.82 12.94
CA GLU A 191 -18.07 4.03 11.53
C GLU A 191 -17.27 5.16 10.87
N ASN A 192 -16.74 6.10 11.67
CA ASN A 192 -16.03 7.29 11.19
C ASN A 192 -14.50 7.16 11.26
N ILE A 193 -14.00 6.00 11.68
CA ILE A 193 -12.56 5.72 11.78
C ILE A 193 -12.18 4.59 10.86
N GLY A 194 -11.30 4.87 9.90
CA GLY A 194 -10.69 3.87 9.01
C GLY A 194 -9.24 3.58 9.39
N LEU A 195 -8.73 2.46 8.86
CA LEU A 195 -7.34 2.03 9.07
C LEU A 195 -6.85 1.24 7.88
N ILE A 196 -5.74 1.64 7.28
CA ILE A 196 -5.04 0.85 6.26
C ILE A 196 -3.63 0.56 6.75
N ILE A 197 -3.33 -0.72 6.97
CA ILE A 197 -2.03 -1.20 7.41
C ILE A 197 -1.31 -1.82 6.22
N PHE A 198 -0.17 -1.26 5.83
CA PHE A 198 0.73 -1.86 4.85
C PHE A 198 1.75 -2.72 5.60
N ILE A 199 1.75 -4.02 5.34
CA ILE A 199 2.64 -4.95 6.03
C ILE A 199 3.28 -5.96 5.08
N ARG A 200 4.52 -6.34 5.35
CA ARG A 200 5.18 -7.41 4.65
C ARG A 200 4.59 -8.76 5.06
N SER A 201 4.36 -9.63 4.07
CA SER A 201 3.76 -10.95 4.32
C SER A 201 4.58 -11.81 5.30
N ASP A 202 5.93 -11.74 5.24
CA ASP A 202 6.81 -12.44 6.16
C ASP A 202 6.74 -11.89 7.60
N MET A 203 6.56 -10.58 7.77
CA MET A 203 6.35 -9.98 9.10
C MET A 203 5.00 -10.40 9.70
N ALA A 204 3.94 -10.35 8.91
CA ALA A 204 2.62 -10.79 9.35
C ALA A 204 2.62 -12.28 9.74
N GLN A 205 3.29 -13.14 8.95
CA GLN A 205 3.43 -14.56 9.24
C GLN A 205 4.23 -14.83 10.52
N ASN A 206 5.29 -14.07 10.78
CA ASN A 206 6.09 -14.21 12.01
C ASN A 206 5.36 -13.69 13.25
N ALA A 207 4.51 -12.67 13.11
CA ALA A 207 3.81 -12.07 14.23
C ALA A 207 2.49 -12.76 14.58
N ILE A 208 1.71 -13.14 13.56
CA ILE A 208 0.40 -13.77 13.72
C ILE A 208 0.58 -15.29 13.65
N THR A 209 0.94 -15.90 14.76
CA THR A 209 1.25 -17.33 14.82
C THR A 209 0.01 -18.22 14.88
N VAL A 210 -1.09 -17.69 15.39
CA VAL A 210 -2.38 -18.39 15.49
C VAL A 210 -3.31 -17.91 14.37
N ASN A 211 -3.82 -18.86 13.57
CA ASN A 211 -4.78 -18.57 12.48
C ASN A 211 -4.25 -17.63 11.38
N TYR A 212 -2.93 -17.63 11.11
CA TYR A 212 -2.35 -16.78 10.06
C TYR A 212 -3.00 -16.99 8.69
N GLU A 213 -3.30 -18.23 8.29
CA GLU A 213 -3.96 -18.50 6.99
C GLU A 213 -5.36 -17.90 6.93
N GLN A 214 -6.12 -17.95 8.01
CA GLN A 214 -7.43 -17.28 8.07
C GLN A 214 -7.29 -15.75 7.97
N PHE A 215 -6.32 -15.18 8.67
CA PHE A 215 -5.98 -13.75 8.57
C PHE A 215 -5.60 -13.39 7.14
N ARG A 216 -4.69 -14.13 6.52
CA ARG A 216 -4.25 -13.90 5.14
C ARG A 216 -5.41 -13.96 4.14
N GLN A 217 -6.29 -14.95 4.27
CA GLN A 217 -7.47 -15.09 3.41
C GLN A 217 -8.47 -13.95 3.58
N SER A 218 -8.65 -13.44 4.80
CA SER A 218 -9.54 -12.30 5.08
C SER A 218 -9.13 -11.03 4.33
N PHE A 219 -7.83 -10.87 4.03
CA PHE A 219 -7.28 -9.72 3.32
C PHE A 219 -6.69 -10.06 1.94
N ALA A 220 -6.98 -11.26 1.41
CA ALA A 220 -6.45 -11.71 0.11
C ALA A 220 -6.83 -10.78 -1.05
N TYR A 221 -7.97 -10.10 -0.97
CA TYR A 221 -8.43 -9.13 -1.96
C TYR A 221 -7.50 -7.92 -2.13
N ALA A 222 -6.74 -7.56 -1.07
CA ALA A 222 -5.78 -6.46 -1.04
C ALA A 222 -4.32 -6.93 -1.00
N GLU A 223 -4.05 -8.22 -1.23
CA GLU A 223 -2.69 -8.75 -1.27
C GLU A 223 -2.00 -8.34 -2.57
N LEU A 224 -0.93 -7.53 -2.48
CA LEU A 224 -0.16 -7.07 -3.62
C LEU A 224 0.74 -8.19 -4.14
N LYS A 225 0.23 -8.95 -5.09
CA LYS A 225 0.93 -9.98 -5.86
C LYS A 225 0.94 -9.59 -7.32
N TRP A 226 1.98 -9.99 -8.01
CA TRP A 226 2.13 -9.76 -9.44
C TRP A 226 1.99 -11.08 -10.18
N SER A 227 0.94 -11.23 -10.96
CA SER A 227 0.84 -12.29 -11.94
C SER A 227 1.80 -12.03 -13.12
N SER A 228 2.14 -13.06 -13.88
CA SER A 228 2.97 -12.91 -15.08
C SER A 228 2.37 -11.89 -16.07
N ALA A 229 1.05 -11.89 -16.24
CA ALA A 229 0.36 -10.95 -17.12
C ALA A 229 0.47 -9.49 -16.60
N GLU A 230 0.25 -9.25 -15.31
CA GLU A 230 0.39 -7.91 -14.72
C GLU A 230 1.83 -7.42 -14.76
N ALA A 231 2.81 -8.30 -14.54
CA ALA A 231 4.22 -7.99 -14.65
C ALA A 231 4.63 -7.54 -16.06
N LEU A 232 4.10 -8.19 -17.10
CA LEU A 232 4.30 -7.80 -18.49
C LEU A 232 3.60 -6.48 -18.83
N LYS A 233 2.37 -6.27 -18.33
CA LYS A 233 1.67 -4.98 -18.44
C LYS A 233 2.46 -3.85 -17.75
N LEU A 234 3.04 -4.12 -16.58
CA LEU A 234 3.88 -3.14 -15.88
C LEU A 234 5.10 -2.74 -16.74
N ALA A 235 5.74 -3.69 -17.43
CA ALA A 235 6.87 -3.39 -18.31
C ALA A 235 6.45 -2.46 -19.45
N VAL A 236 5.36 -2.76 -20.16
CA VAL A 236 4.82 -1.91 -21.21
C VAL A 236 4.42 -0.53 -20.67
N TRP A 237 3.76 -0.49 -19.50
CA TRP A 237 3.33 0.73 -18.84
C TRP A 237 4.50 1.65 -18.48
N LEU A 238 5.57 1.10 -17.90
CA LEU A 238 6.77 1.87 -17.55
C LEU A 238 7.45 2.48 -18.77
N VAL A 239 7.55 1.71 -19.87
CA VAL A 239 8.15 2.19 -21.11
C VAL A 239 7.27 3.26 -21.76
N SER A 240 5.94 3.12 -21.75
CA SER A 240 5.02 4.12 -22.29
C SER A 240 5.07 5.46 -21.51
N HIS A 241 5.37 5.43 -20.22
CA HIS A 241 5.57 6.65 -19.42
C HIS A 241 6.94 7.32 -19.69
N ALA A 242 7.95 6.54 -20.05
CA ALA A 242 9.24 7.05 -20.46
C ALA A 242 9.24 7.57 -21.91
N ASN A 243 8.40 6.99 -22.76
CA ASN A 243 8.24 7.34 -24.18
C ASN A 243 6.75 7.29 -24.56
N SER A 244 6.11 8.44 -24.65
CA SER A 244 4.68 8.58 -24.97
C SER A 244 4.30 8.00 -26.34
N ASP A 245 5.25 7.87 -27.27
CA ASP A 245 5.01 7.33 -28.60
C ASP A 245 5.10 5.80 -28.67
N PHE A 246 5.49 5.16 -27.56
CA PHE A 246 5.66 3.71 -27.51
C PHE A 246 4.31 2.98 -27.58
N TYR A 247 3.37 3.30 -26.69
CA TYR A 247 2.05 2.65 -26.65
C TYR A 247 1.04 3.47 -27.45
N ARG A 248 0.52 2.89 -28.56
CA ARG A 248 -0.26 3.62 -29.58
C ARG A 248 -1.73 3.21 -29.64
N GLU A 249 -2.18 2.40 -28.66
CA GLU A 249 -3.57 1.95 -28.60
C GLU A 249 -4.45 2.98 -27.85
N SER A 250 -5.73 3.02 -28.20
CA SER A 250 -6.72 3.84 -27.49
C SER A 250 -7.22 3.20 -26.18
N ILE A 251 -6.91 1.91 -25.97
CA ILE A 251 -7.32 1.15 -24.79
C ILE A 251 -6.25 1.31 -23.72
N PRO A 252 -6.59 1.64 -22.46
CA PRO A 252 -5.63 1.65 -21.35
C PRO A 252 -4.90 0.30 -21.21
N ILE A 253 -3.62 0.34 -20.83
CA ILE A 253 -2.74 -0.85 -20.76
C ILE A 253 -3.31 -1.93 -19.82
N GLU A 254 -3.90 -1.54 -18.71
CA GLU A 254 -4.56 -2.46 -17.77
C GLU A 254 -5.71 -3.26 -18.39
N ASN A 255 -6.36 -2.72 -19.42
CA ASN A 255 -7.48 -3.35 -20.13
C ASN A 255 -7.04 -4.00 -21.46
N ALA A 256 -5.76 -3.85 -21.85
CA ALA A 256 -5.23 -4.42 -23.09
C ALA A 256 -5.23 -5.96 -23.04
N SER A 257 -5.56 -6.59 -24.17
CA SER A 257 -5.45 -8.04 -24.32
C SER A 257 -3.99 -8.49 -24.28
N GLN A 258 -3.77 -9.78 -24.01
CA GLN A 258 -2.42 -10.35 -24.01
C GLN A 258 -1.74 -10.18 -25.39
N GLU A 259 -2.49 -10.30 -26.47
CA GLU A 259 -1.97 -10.12 -27.84
C GLU A 259 -1.43 -8.70 -28.10
N ILE A 260 -2.15 -7.70 -27.59
CA ILE A 260 -1.68 -6.30 -27.65
C ILE A 260 -0.40 -6.14 -26.85
N ILE A 261 -0.36 -6.64 -25.63
CA ILE A 261 0.82 -6.57 -24.76
C ILE A 261 2.01 -7.28 -25.42
N ASP A 262 1.83 -8.49 -25.95
CA ASP A 262 2.88 -9.28 -26.59
C ASP A 262 3.49 -8.55 -27.82
N LYS A 263 2.66 -7.83 -28.60
CA LYS A 263 3.13 -6.98 -29.70
C LYS A 263 4.14 -5.93 -29.22
N TYR A 264 3.84 -5.21 -28.11
CA TYR A 264 4.73 -4.20 -27.57
C TYR A 264 5.96 -4.79 -26.88
N LEU A 265 5.84 -5.98 -26.28
CA LEU A 265 6.98 -6.69 -25.72
C LEU A 265 7.93 -7.21 -26.83
N GLU A 266 7.40 -7.64 -27.99
CA GLU A 266 8.23 -7.99 -29.16
C GLU A 266 8.99 -6.76 -29.67
N GLU A 267 8.37 -5.57 -29.66
CA GLU A 267 9.03 -4.31 -30.03
C GLU A 267 10.12 -3.94 -28.99
N LEU A 268 9.89 -4.20 -27.70
CA LEU A 268 10.78 -3.82 -26.62
C LEU A 268 12.05 -4.69 -26.52
N TRP A 269 11.90 -6.02 -26.60
CA TRP A 269 13.00 -6.97 -26.36
C TRP A 269 13.05 -8.18 -27.29
N GLY A 270 12.30 -8.12 -28.40
CA GLY A 270 12.24 -9.19 -29.37
C GLY A 270 11.38 -10.38 -28.93
N LEU A 271 10.91 -11.17 -29.89
CA LEU A 271 10.09 -12.34 -29.64
C LEU A 271 10.85 -13.43 -28.90
N LYS A 272 12.10 -13.67 -29.28
CA LYS A 272 12.99 -14.70 -28.72
C LYS A 272 14.36 -14.12 -28.37
N LEU A 273 15.10 -14.80 -27.50
CA LEU A 273 16.46 -14.40 -27.11
C LEU A 273 17.47 -14.36 -28.26
N GLY A 274 17.17 -15.10 -29.34
CA GLY A 274 17.96 -15.08 -30.57
C GLY A 274 17.10 -14.70 -31.78
N LYS A 275 17.44 -15.27 -32.95
CA LYS A 275 16.67 -15.04 -34.16
C LYS A 275 15.25 -15.57 -34.01
N LYS A 276 14.28 -14.94 -34.69
CA LYS A 276 12.84 -15.31 -34.65
C LYS A 276 12.57 -16.80 -34.90
N ASP A 277 13.34 -17.40 -35.79
CA ASP A 277 13.20 -18.81 -36.19
C ASP A 277 14.09 -19.77 -35.35
N SER A 278 14.80 -19.27 -34.36
CA SER A 278 15.66 -20.09 -33.49
C SER A 278 14.84 -20.97 -32.54
N ASN A 279 15.46 -22.06 -32.02
CA ASN A 279 14.90 -22.89 -30.95
C ASN A 279 15.07 -22.28 -29.55
N GLU A 280 15.46 -21.00 -29.46
CA GLU A 280 15.66 -20.33 -28.18
C GLU A 280 14.35 -19.94 -27.50
N ALA A 281 14.45 -19.65 -26.21
CA ALA A 281 13.30 -19.29 -25.38
C ALA A 281 12.65 -17.97 -25.83
N TYR A 282 11.35 -17.87 -25.64
CA TYR A 282 10.64 -16.59 -25.76
C TYR A 282 11.16 -15.60 -24.73
N SER A 283 11.52 -14.38 -25.17
CA SER A 283 12.14 -13.35 -24.35
C SER A 283 11.30 -13.03 -23.09
N SER A 284 10.00 -12.82 -23.26
CA SER A 284 9.10 -12.53 -22.13
C SER A 284 9.09 -13.63 -21.08
N ARG A 285 9.03 -14.91 -21.50
CA ARG A 285 9.05 -16.05 -20.58
C ARG A 285 10.37 -16.17 -19.83
N TRP A 286 11.48 -15.98 -20.54
CA TRP A 286 12.80 -16.04 -19.96
C TRP A 286 13.02 -14.90 -18.93
N ILE A 287 12.63 -13.66 -19.28
CA ILE A 287 12.73 -12.51 -18.39
C ILE A 287 11.90 -12.73 -17.12
N LEU A 288 10.64 -13.18 -17.26
CA LEU A 288 9.80 -13.48 -16.10
C LEU A 288 10.43 -14.56 -15.22
N ALA A 289 10.94 -15.64 -15.81
CA ALA A 289 11.60 -16.70 -15.06
C ALA A 289 12.88 -16.21 -14.33
N ALA A 290 13.67 -15.36 -15.00
CA ALA A 290 14.89 -14.78 -14.42
C ALA A 290 14.60 -13.77 -13.29
N LEU A 291 13.46 -13.09 -13.30
CA LEU A 291 13.03 -12.12 -12.28
C LEU A 291 12.18 -12.73 -11.17
N SER A 292 11.71 -13.97 -11.33
CA SER A 292 10.95 -14.69 -10.31
C SER A 292 11.87 -15.16 -9.18
N ASP A 293 11.35 -15.13 -7.96
CA ASP A 293 12.00 -15.78 -6.82
C ASP A 293 11.88 -17.31 -6.90
N PHE A 294 12.49 -18.02 -5.93
CA PHE A 294 12.43 -19.49 -5.86
C PHE A 294 11.02 -20.07 -5.73
N ASN A 295 10.03 -19.25 -5.33
CA ASN A 295 8.62 -19.61 -5.26
C ASN A 295 7.85 -19.21 -6.50
N GLY A 296 8.53 -18.73 -7.54
CA GLY A 296 7.91 -18.25 -8.78
C GLY A 296 7.19 -16.91 -8.64
N GLN A 297 7.45 -16.15 -7.57
CA GLN A 297 6.80 -14.86 -7.34
C GLN A 297 7.59 -13.72 -7.98
N LEU A 298 6.87 -12.84 -8.66
CA LEU A 298 7.39 -11.64 -9.29
C LEU A 298 7.22 -10.42 -8.38
N GLN A 299 8.17 -9.49 -8.46
CA GLN A 299 8.08 -8.22 -7.73
C GLN A 299 8.19 -7.05 -8.69
N ALA A 300 7.32 -6.05 -8.54
CA ALA A 300 7.35 -4.82 -9.36
C ALA A 300 8.74 -4.17 -9.38
N ARG A 301 9.39 -4.11 -8.21
CA ARG A 301 10.72 -3.51 -8.07
C ARG A 301 11.77 -4.18 -8.97
N ASP A 302 11.70 -5.49 -9.16
CA ASP A 302 12.73 -6.21 -9.92
C ASP A 302 12.52 -5.99 -11.42
N ILE A 303 11.27 -5.85 -11.88
CA ILE A 303 10.91 -5.44 -13.24
C ILE A 303 11.42 -4.01 -13.52
N ILE A 304 11.16 -3.06 -12.59
CA ILE A 304 11.62 -1.68 -12.70
C ILE A 304 13.14 -1.63 -12.79
N ARG A 305 13.86 -2.38 -11.95
CA ARG A 305 15.31 -2.45 -11.96
C ARG A 305 15.85 -3.03 -13.26
N PHE A 306 15.25 -4.14 -13.71
CA PHE A 306 15.62 -4.77 -14.97
C PHE A 306 15.53 -3.78 -16.13
N LEU A 307 14.39 -3.10 -16.29
CA LEU A 307 14.20 -2.12 -17.36
C LEU A 307 15.18 -0.94 -17.23
N LYS A 308 15.41 -0.44 -16.01
CA LYS A 308 16.36 0.63 -15.77
C LYS A 308 17.79 0.25 -16.19
N TYR A 309 18.23 -0.97 -15.89
CA TYR A 309 19.56 -1.44 -16.29
C TYR A 309 19.64 -1.79 -17.79
N ALA A 310 18.54 -2.20 -18.39
CA ALA A 310 18.49 -2.47 -19.84
C ALA A 310 18.49 -1.18 -20.68
N ALA A 311 18.04 -0.08 -20.13
CA ALA A 311 17.98 1.22 -20.82
C ALA A 311 19.29 1.99 -20.76
N GLY A 312 20.30 1.55 -20.02
CA GLY A 312 21.55 2.24 -20.02
C GLY A 312 22.45 2.31 -19.00
#